data_08809cc2ab24e2777922cf01a677a09d
#
_entry.id   08809cc2ab24e2777922cf01a677a09d
#
_cell.length_a   1.000
_cell.length_b   1.000
_cell.length_c   1.000
_cell.angle_alpha   90.00
_cell.angle_beta   90.00
_cell.angle_gamma   90.00
#
_symmetry.space_group_name_H-M   'P 1'
#
loop_
_entity.id
_entity.type
_entity.pdbx_description
1 polymer ?
#
loop_
_entity_poly.entity_id
_entity_poly.type
_entity_poly.pdbx_seq_one_letter_code
_entity_poly.pdbx_strand_id
1 'polypeptide(L)'
;MANLLSTGISGLNAAQVALNTVGNNITNAGTDGYSREVVRQAERVAPPSNRFTVGNGVDVVAVERAYSSYLTSAVWSSNANLSRATTYNDLATTLNSMLSASGDLQGALDNFYGAFDTVANASAAGDTSARQALLGNASTVASVFTTLGAQLDSQQKQINGQITNTVKSINTTLDNIASLNRKIHDSLGSGTPNALLDQRDALVNSLSGYLGVTAVSETDGTYSVYSSSGQSLVSGSHAFKLSTGSDPYDTARVNVLDSSGGDITSRISGGSLGALLDYRSNVLDSAQNRLGQAAIGLATSVNAQQGKGLDLNGQLGKPIFALPAPQALPASSNGGTATVAAQVTDVAALDSADYTLRYDGSAWSMTTTGGQPVALTTNPDGSLSGAGLTLAVSGAAQAGDSFRIQPTRSAASGLTVSLTDPSGIAAAAALQSKAASANTGSGAVSSLQVTDASNPALLTGVTVAFPTAGTYTLTDAGGTVLGSGAYTAGQTLSANGWSLTLSGAPAAGDSFAISANSNGLNDNANALALAGLADTGVLAGGSRSVIENYTLLTTEIGNAGAQAASNLTTQTSLHGQAMSAQQAVSGVNLDEEAANLVKYQQAYQASAQVISTAQSIFSSLLAAVQR
;
A
#
# COMPACT_ATOMS: atom_id res chain seq x y z
N MET A 1 -50.65 -60.54 4.45
CA MET A 1 -49.55 -60.89 5.41
C MET A 1 -48.17 -60.50 4.89
N ALA A 2 -47.88 -60.65 3.60
CA ALA A 2 -46.64 -60.16 3.00
C ALA A 2 -46.42 -58.64 3.24
N ASN A 3 -47.50 -57.82 3.24
CA ASN A 3 -47.42 -56.38 3.52
C ASN A 3 -47.03 -56.06 4.95
N LEU A 4 -47.47 -56.79 5.98
CA LEU A 4 -47.15 -56.51 7.36
C LEU A 4 -45.66 -56.80 7.68
N LEU A 5 -45.16 -57.90 7.14
CA LEU A 5 -43.77 -58.27 7.25
C LEU A 5 -42.85 -57.28 6.51
N SER A 6 -43.25 -56.92 5.26
CA SER A 6 -42.49 -55.93 4.47
C SER A 6 -42.50 -54.55 5.13
N THR A 7 -43.62 -54.11 5.71
CA THR A 7 -43.71 -52.84 6.47
C THR A 7 -42.82 -52.86 7.70
N GLY A 8 -42.84 -53.97 8.46
CA GLY A 8 -41.97 -54.14 9.64
C GLY A 8 -40.48 -54.14 9.28
N ILE A 9 -40.07 -54.84 8.20
CA ILE A 9 -38.68 -54.87 7.74
C ILE A 9 -38.23 -53.50 7.24
N SER A 10 -39.06 -52.80 6.46
CA SER A 10 -38.73 -51.47 5.95
C SER A 10 -38.60 -50.43 7.07
N GLY A 11 -39.52 -50.49 8.06
CA GLY A 11 -39.44 -49.63 9.26
C GLY A 11 -38.21 -49.92 10.12
N LEU A 12 -37.82 -51.19 10.29
CA LEU A 12 -36.62 -51.57 11.03
C LEU A 12 -35.36 -51.09 10.32
N ASN A 13 -35.24 -51.27 9.01
CA ASN A 13 -34.10 -50.77 8.23
C ASN A 13 -34.01 -49.23 8.31
N ALA A 14 -35.15 -48.52 8.16
CA ALA A 14 -35.16 -47.07 8.27
C ALA A 14 -34.73 -46.56 9.67
N ALA A 15 -35.19 -47.23 10.74
CA ALA A 15 -34.80 -46.92 12.09
C ALA A 15 -33.32 -47.22 12.34
N GLN A 16 -32.76 -48.27 11.78
CA GLN A 16 -31.34 -48.63 11.90
C GLN A 16 -30.44 -47.59 11.19
N VAL A 17 -30.79 -47.17 9.96
CA VAL A 17 -30.06 -46.10 9.26
C VAL A 17 -30.11 -44.81 10.07
N ALA A 18 -31.28 -44.44 10.61
CA ALA A 18 -31.45 -43.26 11.41
C ALA A 18 -30.62 -43.30 12.71
N LEU A 19 -30.56 -44.47 13.40
CA LEU A 19 -29.68 -44.66 14.59
C LEU A 19 -28.20 -44.50 14.24
N ASN A 20 -27.76 -45.07 13.11
CA ASN A 20 -26.38 -44.93 12.65
C ASN A 20 -26.04 -43.47 12.33
N THR A 21 -26.96 -42.76 11.69
CA THR A 21 -26.80 -41.33 11.35
C THR A 21 -26.71 -40.46 12.60
N VAL A 22 -27.60 -40.67 13.59
CA VAL A 22 -27.53 -39.97 14.90
C VAL A 22 -26.25 -40.29 15.63
N GLY A 23 -25.80 -41.55 15.64
CA GLY A 23 -24.52 -41.93 16.21
C GLY A 23 -23.32 -41.25 15.55
N ASN A 24 -23.36 -41.11 14.22
CA ASN A 24 -22.36 -40.38 13.44
C ASN A 24 -22.37 -38.85 13.77
N ASN A 25 -23.57 -38.26 13.86
CA ASN A 25 -23.72 -36.85 14.26
C ASN A 25 -23.13 -36.60 15.67
N ILE A 26 -23.48 -37.43 16.65
CA ILE A 26 -22.97 -37.31 18.05
C ILE A 26 -21.45 -37.42 18.11
N THR A 27 -20.87 -38.40 17.42
CA THR A 27 -19.42 -38.60 17.41
C THR A 27 -18.63 -37.50 16.73
N ASN A 28 -19.23 -36.84 15.74
CA ASN A 28 -18.61 -35.75 14.96
C ASN A 28 -19.07 -34.35 15.38
N ALA A 29 -19.81 -34.21 16.48
CA ALA A 29 -20.31 -32.90 16.93
C ALA A 29 -19.21 -31.86 17.20
N GLY A 30 -17.98 -32.29 17.54
CA GLY A 30 -16.81 -31.44 17.72
C GLY A 30 -15.84 -31.41 16.54
N THR A 31 -16.19 -32.03 15.40
CA THR A 31 -15.33 -32.04 14.21
C THR A 31 -15.56 -30.80 13.38
N ASP A 32 -14.51 -29.99 13.18
CA ASP A 32 -14.59 -28.77 12.37
C ASP A 32 -15.02 -29.08 10.93
N GLY A 33 -16.00 -28.31 10.44
CA GLY A 33 -16.51 -28.47 9.07
C GLY A 33 -17.50 -29.63 8.88
N TYR A 34 -17.83 -30.39 9.94
CA TYR A 34 -18.85 -31.42 9.87
C TYR A 34 -20.25 -30.81 9.77
N SER A 35 -21.05 -31.28 8.83
CA SER A 35 -22.47 -30.93 8.70
C SER A 35 -23.34 -32.03 9.23
N ARG A 36 -24.32 -31.69 10.08
CA ARG A 36 -25.32 -32.63 10.59
C ARG A 36 -25.99 -33.36 9.45
N GLU A 37 -26.08 -34.70 9.54
CA GLU A 37 -26.73 -35.55 8.56
C GLU A 37 -28.16 -35.86 8.98
N VAL A 38 -29.06 -35.92 8.00
CA VAL A 38 -30.48 -36.17 8.19
C VAL A 38 -30.93 -37.28 7.22
N VAL A 39 -31.67 -38.26 7.75
CA VAL A 39 -32.22 -39.34 6.95
C VAL A 39 -33.51 -38.89 6.27
N ARG A 40 -33.55 -38.92 4.94
CA ARG A 40 -34.75 -38.67 4.15
C ARG A 40 -35.47 -39.99 3.90
N GLN A 41 -36.75 -40.02 4.28
CA GLN A 41 -37.61 -41.18 4.12
C GLN A 41 -38.78 -40.80 3.22
N ALA A 42 -39.23 -41.78 2.40
CA ALA A 42 -40.43 -41.66 1.56
C ALA A 42 -41.33 -42.85 1.81
N GLU A 43 -42.64 -42.67 1.64
CA GLU A 43 -43.58 -43.74 1.67
C GLU A 43 -43.33 -44.70 0.50
N ARG A 44 -43.28 -46.00 0.79
CA ARG A 44 -43.16 -47.04 -0.23
C ARG A 44 -44.52 -47.22 -0.93
N VAL A 45 -44.56 -46.96 -2.23
CA VAL A 45 -45.80 -47.08 -3.04
C VAL A 45 -46.28 -48.51 -3.03
N ALA A 46 -47.51 -48.72 -2.55
CA ALA A 46 -48.14 -50.03 -2.61
C ALA A 46 -48.58 -50.35 -4.04
N PRO A 47 -48.45 -51.62 -4.52
CA PRO A 47 -49.01 -52.01 -5.79
C PRO A 47 -50.56 -51.91 -5.73
N PRO A 48 -51.20 -51.44 -6.80
CA PRO A 48 -52.66 -51.30 -6.83
C PRO A 48 -53.34 -52.63 -6.57
N SER A 49 -54.02 -52.76 -5.42
CA SER A 49 -54.84 -53.94 -5.09
C SER A 49 -56.24 -53.50 -4.70
N ASN A 50 -57.20 -54.38 -4.94
CA ASN A 50 -58.66 -54.20 -4.86
C ASN A 50 -59.13 -53.37 -3.65
N ARG A 51 -59.87 -52.29 -3.91
CA ARG A 51 -60.70 -51.45 -3.02
C ARG A 51 -60.06 -50.69 -1.84
N PHE A 52 -58.94 -51.14 -1.25
CA PHE A 52 -58.29 -50.49 -0.14
C PHE A 52 -56.75 -50.47 -0.35
N THR A 53 -56.16 -49.31 -0.52
CA THR A 53 -54.70 -49.14 -0.64
C THR A 53 -54.15 -48.94 0.77
N VAL A 54 -53.52 -49.96 1.34
CA VAL A 54 -52.75 -49.84 2.61
C VAL A 54 -51.31 -49.63 2.24
N GLY A 55 -50.65 -48.63 2.85
CA GLY A 55 -49.21 -48.33 2.65
C GLY A 55 -48.34 -49.58 2.84
N ASN A 56 -47.19 -49.66 2.15
CA ASN A 56 -46.30 -50.82 2.12
C ASN A 56 -44.98 -50.56 2.89
N GLY A 57 -45.00 -49.59 3.82
CA GLY A 57 -43.85 -49.23 4.64
C GLY A 57 -43.12 -47.98 4.16
N VAL A 58 -41.86 -47.85 4.50
CA VAL A 58 -41.00 -46.67 4.27
C VAL A 58 -39.70 -47.09 3.58
N ASP A 59 -39.25 -46.29 2.62
CA ASP A 59 -37.91 -46.40 2.03
C ASP A 59 -37.03 -45.27 2.49
N VAL A 60 -35.76 -45.56 2.81
CA VAL A 60 -34.73 -44.56 3.00
C VAL A 60 -34.27 -44.13 1.62
N VAL A 61 -34.52 -42.87 1.28
CA VAL A 61 -34.18 -42.31 -0.03
C VAL A 61 -32.74 -41.82 -0.06
N ALA A 62 -32.31 -41.12 1.02
CA ALA A 62 -30.96 -40.58 1.13
C ALA A 62 -30.61 -40.26 2.60
N VAL A 63 -29.33 -40.16 2.86
CA VAL A 63 -28.76 -39.47 4.02
C VAL A 63 -28.10 -38.19 3.50
N GLU A 64 -28.67 -37.04 3.83
CA GLU A 64 -28.27 -35.73 3.30
C GLU A 64 -27.75 -34.84 4.41
N ARG A 65 -26.86 -33.89 4.07
CA ARG A 65 -26.38 -32.85 5.00
C ARG A 65 -27.50 -31.82 5.25
N ALA A 66 -27.66 -31.37 6.48
CA ALA A 66 -28.37 -30.13 6.80
C ALA A 66 -27.55 -28.96 6.30
N TYR A 67 -27.87 -28.41 5.13
CA TYR A 67 -27.00 -27.49 4.42
C TYR A 67 -27.79 -26.31 3.81
N SER A 68 -27.16 -25.13 3.85
CA SER A 68 -27.63 -23.93 3.17
C SER A 68 -26.49 -23.30 2.38
N SER A 69 -26.56 -23.34 1.06
CA SER A 69 -25.56 -22.74 0.18
C SER A 69 -25.40 -21.24 0.41
N TYR A 70 -26.51 -20.55 0.72
CA TYR A 70 -26.49 -19.12 1.05
C TYR A 70 -25.67 -18.83 2.31
N LEU A 71 -25.91 -19.55 3.41
CA LEU A 71 -25.18 -19.35 4.66
C LEU A 71 -23.71 -19.76 4.55
N THR A 72 -23.43 -20.84 3.82
CA THR A 72 -22.06 -21.28 3.55
C THR A 72 -21.28 -20.22 2.73
N SER A 73 -21.91 -19.67 1.69
CA SER A 73 -21.30 -18.58 0.91
C SER A 73 -21.10 -17.31 1.74
N ALA A 74 -22.01 -17.00 2.68
CA ALA A 74 -21.86 -15.89 3.60
C ALA A 74 -20.65 -16.09 4.56
N VAL A 75 -20.42 -17.33 5.03
CA VAL A 75 -19.23 -17.68 5.83
C VAL A 75 -17.96 -17.47 5.00
N TRP A 76 -17.88 -17.97 3.77
CA TRP A 76 -16.70 -17.77 2.91
C TRP A 76 -16.42 -16.31 2.64
N SER A 77 -17.45 -15.51 2.34
CA SER A 77 -17.31 -14.07 2.12
C SER A 77 -16.84 -13.34 3.38
N SER A 78 -17.43 -13.64 4.53
CA SER A 78 -17.01 -13.05 5.80
C SER A 78 -15.60 -13.48 6.22
N ASN A 79 -15.20 -14.73 5.94
CA ASN A 79 -13.84 -15.22 6.18
C ASN A 79 -12.80 -14.49 5.30
N ALA A 80 -13.13 -14.23 4.02
CA ALA A 80 -12.27 -13.46 3.14
C ALA A 80 -12.06 -12.02 3.65
N ASN A 81 -13.14 -11.39 4.14
CA ASN A 81 -13.08 -10.04 4.71
C ASN A 81 -12.32 -10.01 6.05
N LEU A 82 -12.53 -11.01 6.91
CA LEU A 82 -11.80 -11.14 8.18
C LEU A 82 -10.30 -11.34 7.93
N SER A 83 -9.93 -12.27 7.04
CA SER A 83 -8.53 -12.55 6.71
C SER A 83 -7.83 -11.33 6.09
N ARG A 84 -8.57 -10.58 5.24
CA ARG A 84 -8.08 -9.29 4.72
C ARG A 84 -7.85 -8.28 5.83
N ALA A 85 -8.82 -8.11 6.73
CA ALA A 85 -8.73 -7.14 7.84
C ALA A 85 -7.61 -7.52 8.82
N THR A 86 -7.44 -8.80 9.14
CA THR A 86 -6.35 -9.30 10.00
C THR A 86 -4.98 -8.99 9.39
N THR A 87 -4.76 -9.43 8.15
CA THR A 87 -3.47 -9.21 7.47
C THR A 87 -3.15 -7.71 7.33
N TYR A 88 -4.14 -6.90 6.98
CA TYR A 88 -3.95 -5.46 6.84
C TYR A 88 -3.62 -4.80 8.19
N ASN A 89 -4.31 -5.19 9.27
CA ASN A 89 -4.05 -4.68 10.62
C ASN A 89 -2.64 -5.06 11.11
N ASP A 90 -2.19 -6.29 10.85
CA ASP A 90 -0.85 -6.75 11.24
C ASP A 90 0.25 -5.95 10.53
N LEU A 91 0.07 -5.69 9.24
CA LEU A 91 1.00 -4.87 8.44
C LEU A 91 1.01 -3.41 8.91
N ALA A 92 -0.16 -2.83 9.17
CA ALA A 92 -0.28 -1.44 9.66
C ALA A 92 0.32 -1.28 11.06
N THR A 93 0.09 -2.23 11.95
CA THR A 93 0.69 -2.27 13.29
C THR A 93 2.22 -2.38 13.21
N THR A 94 2.73 -3.22 12.29
CA THR A 94 4.17 -3.37 12.05
C THR A 94 4.78 -2.04 11.60
N LEU A 95 4.18 -1.37 10.61
CA LEU A 95 4.67 -0.08 10.11
C LEU A 95 4.64 1.01 11.21
N ASN A 96 3.55 1.10 11.95
CA ASN A 96 3.43 2.06 13.05
C ASN A 96 4.50 1.82 14.15
N SER A 97 4.76 0.56 14.47
CA SER A 97 5.80 0.17 15.42
C SER A 97 7.21 0.48 14.89
N MET A 98 7.46 0.29 13.60
CA MET A 98 8.73 0.63 12.95
C MET A 98 9.00 2.13 13.03
N LEU A 99 8.02 2.98 12.68
CA LEU A 99 8.15 4.43 12.76
C LEU A 99 8.41 4.92 14.19
N SER A 100 7.75 4.29 15.18
CA SER A 100 7.92 4.63 16.59
C SER A 100 9.27 4.17 17.16
N ALA A 101 9.83 3.06 16.64
CA ALA A 101 11.06 2.45 17.16
C ALA A 101 12.35 2.98 16.48
N SER A 102 12.25 3.53 15.27
CA SER A 102 13.41 3.80 14.41
C SER A 102 14.14 5.12 14.70
N GLY A 103 13.79 5.79 15.77
CA GLY A 103 14.33 7.08 16.16
C GLY A 103 13.34 8.23 15.91
N ASP A 104 13.49 9.26 16.71
CA ASP A 104 12.70 10.49 16.62
C ASP A 104 13.22 11.35 15.47
N LEU A 105 12.69 11.14 14.24
CA LEU A 105 13.08 11.98 13.10
C LEU A 105 12.70 13.44 13.33
N GLN A 106 11.58 13.70 14.01
CA GLN A 106 11.19 15.08 14.33
C GLN A 106 12.21 15.72 15.26
N GLY A 107 12.56 15.06 16.38
CA GLY A 107 13.57 15.56 17.28
C GLY A 107 14.96 15.68 16.63
N ALA A 108 15.31 14.79 15.71
CA ALA A 108 16.55 14.90 14.93
C ALA A 108 16.55 16.14 14.02
N LEU A 109 15.41 16.43 13.34
CA LEU A 109 15.25 17.64 12.52
C LEU A 109 15.29 18.92 13.38
N ASP A 110 14.57 18.93 14.52
CA ASP A 110 14.56 20.05 15.45
C ASP A 110 15.98 20.35 15.98
N ASN A 111 16.74 19.31 16.36
CA ASN A 111 18.12 19.43 16.79
C ASN A 111 19.06 19.93 15.67
N PHE A 112 18.82 19.49 14.44
CA PHE A 112 19.61 19.92 13.28
C PHE A 112 19.38 21.39 12.97
N TYR A 113 18.13 21.85 12.88
CA TYR A 113 17.83 23.26 12.65
C TYR A 113 18.24 24.15 13.82
N GLY A 114 18.05 23.71 15.06
CA GLY A 114 18.50 24.42 16.26
C GLY A 114 20.03 24.51 16.37
N ALA A 115 20.76 23.61 15.70
CA ALA A 115 22.23 23.73 15.65
C ALA A 115 22.71 24.90 14.79
N PHE A 116 21.93 25.37 13.82
CA PHE A 116 22.24 26.63 13.10
C PHE A 116 22.08 27.85 14.00
N ASP A 117 21.09 27.87 14.90
CA ASP A 117 21.01 28.93 15.92
C ASP A 117 22.23 28.94 16.84
N THR A 118 22.72 27.75 17.20
CA THR A 118 23.94 27.63 17.99
C THR A 118 25.16 28.19 17.24
N VAL A 119 25.29 27.92 15.95
CA VAL A 119 26.33 28.49 15.09
C VAL A 119 26.16 30.01 14.96
N ALA A 120 24.93 30.50 14.78
CA ALA A 120 24.61 31.92 14.66
C ALA A 120 24.95 32.72 15.93
N ASN A 121 24.77 32.10 17.11
CA ASN A 121 24.98 32.73 18.41
C ASN A 121 26.36 32.41 19.03
N ALA A 122 27.25 31.70 18.33
CA ALA A 122 28.57 31.36 18.83
C ALA A 122 29.38 32.64 19.12
N SER A 123 29.93 32.73 20.33
CA SER A 123 30.59 33.94 20.84
C SER A 123 31.94 34.23 20.18
N ALA A 124 32.52 33.30 19.46
CA ALA A 124 33.74 33.45 18.69
C ALA A 124 33.43 33.25 17.19
N ALA A 125 33.73 34.28 16.41
CA ALA A 125 33.74 34.16 14.95
C ALA A 125 34.66 32.99 14.56
N GLY A 126 34.11 31.98 13.88
CA GLY A 126 34.86 30.79 13.50
C GLY A 126 34.88 29.66 14.55
N ASP A 127 33.98 29.65 15.53
CA ASP A 127 33.83 28.50 16.45
C ASP A 127 33.56 27.21 15.66
N THR A 128 34.61 26.38 15.59
CA THR A 128 34.55 25.10 14.88
C THR A 128 33.81 24.04 15.68
N SER A 129 33.63 24.18 17.00
CA SER A 129 32.92 23.20 17.83
C SER A 129 31.41 23.22 17.58
N ALA A 130 30.79 24.41 17.49
CA ALA A 130 29.38 24.54 17.11
C ALA A 130 29.11 24.00 15.69
N ARG A 131 30.03 24.29 14.75
CA ARG A 131 29.93 23.78 13.36
C ARG A 131 30.12 22.26 13.27
N GLN A 132 31.05 21.71 14.08
CA GLN A 132 31.23 20.25 14.18
C GLN A 132 29.97 19.58 14.76
N ALA A 133 29.36 20.18 15.78
CA ALA A 133 28.12 19.69 16.36
C ALA A 133 26.96 19.71 15.34
N LEU A 134 26.88 20.77 14.51
CA LEU A 134 25.90 20.86 13.43
C LEU A 134 26.08 19.73 12.40
N LEU A 135 27.30 19.43 11.96
CA LEU A 135 27.57 18.29 11.06
C LEU A 135 27.25 16.96 11.73
N GLY A 136 27.43 16.82 13.04
CA GLY A 136 27.01 15.69 13.84
C GLY A 136 25.48 15.49 13.78
N ASN A 137 24.73 16.58 13.98
CA ASN A 137 23.27 16.57 13.86
C ASN A 137 22.80 16.28 12.42
N ALA A 138 23.46 16.83 11.40
CA ALA A 138 23.19 16.50 10.01
C ALA A 138 23.37 14.99 9.73
N SER A 139 24.44 14.40 10.28
CA SER A 139 24.70 12.96 10.17
C SER A 139 23.65 12.14 10.90
N THR A 140 23.15 12.59 12.04
CA THR A 140 22.06 11.95 12.79
C THR A 140 20.78 11.96 11.96
N VAL A 141 20.38 13.10 11.41
CA VAL A 141 19.19 13.20 10.54
C VAL A 141 19.32 12.27 9.34
N ALA A 142 20.45 12.29 8.62
CA ALA A 142 20.68 11.39 7.48
C ALA A 142 20.60 9.92 7.90
N SER A 143 21.14 9.54 9.06
CA SER A 143 21.08 8.18 9.59
C SER A 143 19.64 7.75 9.92
N VAL A 144 18.83 8.63 10.50
CA VAL A 144 17.41 8.32 10.79
C VAL A 144 16.61 8.14 9.50
N PHE A 145 16.79 9.03 8.51
CA PHE A 145 16.14 8.87 7.20
C PHE A 145 16.54 7.55 6.51
N THR A 146 17.83 7.23 6.48
CA THR A 146 18.32 5.99 5.85
C THR A 146 17.84 4.75 6.58
N THR A 147 17.76 4.78 7.91
CA THR A 147 17.24 3.67 8.72
C THR A 147 15.76 3.43 8.43
N LEU A 148 14.94 4.49 8.45
CA LEU A 148 13.52 4.41 8.12
C LEU A 148 13.30 3.92 6.68
N GLY A 149 14.03 4.47 5.71
CA GLY A 149 13.98 4.04 4.32
C GLY A 149 14.31 2.55 4.16
N ALA A 150 15.42 2.10 4.77
CA ALA A 150 15.84 0.70 4.72
C ALA A 150 14.82 -0.27 5.38
N GLN A 151 14.12 0.17 6.42
CA GLN A 151 13.06 -0.61 7.06
C GLN A 151 11.83 -0.75 6.16
N LEU A 152 11.40 0.34 5.48
CA LEU A 152 10.32 0.30 4.50
C LEU A 152 10.67 -0.62 3.33
N ASP A 153 11.90 -0.58 2.84
CA ASP A 153 12.41 -1.49 1.81
C ASP A 153 12.42 -2.96 2.27
N SER A 154 12.75 -3.21 3.54
CA SER A 154 12.70 -4.53 4.15
C SER A 154 11.26 -5.05 4.23
N GLN A 155 10.31 -4.21 4.64
CA GLN A 155 8.89 -4.56 4.66
C GLN A 155 8.35 -4.87 3.25
N GLN A 156 8.78 -4.12 2.23
CA GLN A 156 8.46 -4.41 0.83
C GLN A 156 8.91 -5.82 0.41
N LYS A 157 10.16 -6.20 0.76
CA LYS A 157 10.70 -7.54 0.47
C LYS A 157 9.92 -8.63 1.21
N GLN A 158 9.56 -8.39 2.47
CA GLN A 158 8.76 -9.32 3.26
C GLN A 158 7.36 -9.54 2.65
N ILE A 159 6.68 -8.47 2.23
CA ILE A 159 5.38 -8.56 1.57
C ILE A 159 5.49 -9.36 0.26
N ASN A 160 6.51 -9.12 -0.56
CA ASN A 160 6.75 -9.90 -1.78
C ASN A 160 6.93 -11.41 -1.49
N GLY A 161 7.66 -11.75 -0.41
CA GLY A 161 7.80 -13.13 0.07
C GLY A 161 6.46 -13.74 0.51
N GLN A 162 5.65 -12.97 1.23
CA GLN A 162 4.32 -13.40 1.66
C GLN A 162 3.37 -13.60 0.47
N ILE A 163 3.37 -12.72 -0.53
CA ILE A 163 2.60 -12.87 -1.78
C ILE A 163 2.96 -14.20 -2.45
N THR A 164 4.26 -14.47 -2.62
CA THR A 164 4.74 -15.70 -3.26
C THR A 164 4.30 -16.96 -2.51
N ASN A 165 4.39 -16.97 -1.18
CA ASN A 165 3.98 -18.10 -0.34
C ASN A 165 2.46 -18.28 -0.36
N THR A 166 1.70 -17.19 -0.32
CA THR A 166 0.23 -17.24 -0.40
C THR A 166 -0.24 -17.82 -1.73
N VAL A 167 0.38 -17.42 -2.86
CA VAL A 167 0.07 -17.99 -4.18
C VAL A 167 0.34 -19.50 -4.23
N LYS A 168 1.42 -19.99 -3.60
CA LYS A 168 1.69 -21.44 -3.48
C LYS A 168 0.60 -22.15 -2.68
N SER A 169 0.18 -21.58 -1.54
CA SER A 169 -0.91 -22.13 -0.72
C SER A 169 -2.24 -22.17 -1.48
N ILE A 170 -2.57 -21.10 -2.21
CA ILE A 170 -3.73 -21.05 -3.10
C ILE A 170 -3.69 -22.22 -4.07
N ASN A 171 -2.60 -22.41 -4.81
CA ASN A 171 -2.47 -23.46 -5.82
C ASN A 171 -2.64 -24.86 -5.23
N THR A 172 -2.08 -25.12 -4.05
CA THR A 172 -2.28 -26.38 -3.34
C THR A 172 -3.74 -26.61 -3.01
N THR A 173 -4.44 -25.58 -2.54
CA THR A 173 -5.86 -25.65 -2.21
C THR A 173 -6.72 -25.88 -3.46
N LEU A 174 -6.39 -25.21 -4.59
CA LEU A 174 -7.07 -25.41 -5.88
C LEU A 174 -6.92 -26.86 -6.39
N ASP A 175 -5.72 -27.44 -6.32
CA ASP A 175 -5.47 -28.84 -6.68
C ASP A 175 -6.31 -29.81 -5.81
N ASN A 176 -6.38 -29.54 -4.50
CA ASN A 176 -7.18 -30.35 -3.59
C ASN A 176 -8.68 -30.25 -3.88
N ILE A 177 -9.21 -29.05 -4.15
CA ILE A 177 -10.63 -28.87 -4.55
C ILE A 177 -10.92 -29.61 -5.85
N ALA A 178 -10.08 -29.48 -6.88
CA ALA A 178 -10.23 -30.17 -8.15
C ALA A 178 -10.19 -31.70 -7.98
N SER A 179 -9.33 -32.21 -7.10
CA SER A 179 -9.25 -33.64 -6.75
C SER A 179 -10.51 -34.12 -6.05
N LEU A 180 -11.04 -33.35 -5.08
CA LEU A 180 -12.30 -33.69 -4.39
C LEU A 180 -13.49 -33.64 -5.34
N ASN A 181 -13.55 -32.66 -6.24
CA ASN A 181 -14.60 -32.60 -7.28
C ASN A 181 -14.65 -33.90 -8.09
N ARG A 182 -13.50 -34.44 -8.50
CA ARG A 182 -13.41 -35.71 -9.21
C ARG A 182 -13.95 -36.86 -8.37
N LYS A 183 -13.50 -36.99 -7.10
CA LYS A 183 -13.95 -38.02 -6.18
C LYS A 183 -15.45 -37.95 -5.92
N ILE A 184 -16.01 -36.75 -5.79
CA ILE A 184 -17.44 -36.51 -5.59
C ILE A 184 -18.21 -36.95 -6.84
N HIS A 185 -17.78 -36.53 -8.02
CA HIS A 185 -18.39 -36.95 -9.30
C HIS A 185 -18.42 -38.48 -9.44
N ASP A 186 -17.29 -39.14 -9.18
CA ASP A 186 -17.18 -40.60 -9.28
C ASP A 186 -18.04 -41.35 -8.25
N SER A 187 -18.37 -40.69 -7.11
CA SER A 187 -19.14 -41.27 -6.01
C SER A 187 -20.67 -41.13 -6.15
N LEU A 188 -21.18 -40.26 -7.04
CA LEU A 188 -22.61 -39.94 -7.16
C LEU A 188 -23.47 -41.16 -7.50
N GLY A 189 -22.90 -42.17 -8.18
CA GLY A 189 -23.62 -43.42 -8.50
C GLY A 189 -23.82 -44.36 -7.29
N SER A 190 -23.14 -44.12 -6.15
CA SER A 190 -23.13 -44.97 -4.96
C SER A 190 -23.85 -44.35 -3.75
N GLY A 191 -24.38 -43.14 -3.88
CA GLY A 191 -25.05 -42.37 -2.83
C GLY A 191 -24.46 -40.97 -2.66
N THR A 192 -24.95 -40.18 -1.69
CA THR A 192 -24.45 -38.83 -1.42
C THR A 192 -23.16 -38.89 -0.61
N PRO A 193 -22.02 -38.41 -1.14
CA PRO A 193 -20.70 -38.49 -0.44
C PRO A 193 -20.53 -37.32 0.55
N ASN A 194 -21.36 -37.27 1.60
CA ASN A 194 -21.43 -36.14 2.55
C ASN A 194 -20.07 -35.69 3.09
N ALA A 195 -19.22 -36.63 3.53
CA ALA A 195 -17.89 -36.32 4.05
C ALA A 195 -16.97 -35.64 3.02
N LEU A 196 -17.05 -36.03 1.74
CA LEU A 196 -16.27 -35.38 0.67
C LEU A 196 -16.79 -33.96 0.36
N LEU A 197 -18.12 -33.77 0.47
CA LEU A 197 -18.74 -32.47 0.31
C LEU A 197 -18.31 -31.52 1.46
N ASP A 198 -18.28 -31.99 2.71
CA ASP A 198 -17.81 -31.21 3.85
C ASP A 198 -16.32 -30.85 3.71
N GLN A 199 -15.48 -31.81 3.32
CA GLN A 199 -14.06 -31.56 3.05
C GLN A 199 -13.86 -30.51 1.95
N ARG A 200 -14.68 -30.55 0.88
CA ARG A 200 -14.60 -29.56 -0.19
C ARG A 200 -15.00 -28.17 0.30
N ASP A 201 -16.10 -28.06 1.04
CA ASP A 201 -16.56 -26.80 1.60
C ASP A 201 -15.54 -26.20 2.57
N ALA A 202 -14.85 -27.01 3.38
CA ALA A 202 -13.75 -26.61 4.23
C ALA A 202 -12.54 -26.07 3.43
N LEU A 203 -12.21 -26.70 2.28
CA LEU A 203 -11.14 -26.21 1.39
C LEU A 203 -11.52 -24.90 0.71
N VAL A 204 -12.79 -24.72 0.30
CA VAL A 204 -13.27 -23.44 -0.25
C VAL A 204 -13.22 -22.34 0.83
N ASN A 205 -13.57 -22.67 2.08
CA ASN A 205 -13.42 -21.76 3.20
C ASN A 205 -11.95 -21.37 3.44
N SER A 206 -11.03 -22.35 3.39
CA SER A 206 -9.58 -22.07 3.48
C SER A 206 -9.09 -21.19 2.34
N LEU A 207 -9.56 -21.45 1.10
CA LEU A 207 -9.25 -20.64 -0.06
C LEU A 207 -9.74 -19.20 0.09
N SER A 208 -10.94 -19.02 0.66
CA SER A 208 -11.52 -17.70 0.93
C SER A 208 -10.67 -16.86 1.88
N GLY A 209 -9.92 -17.49 2.78
CA GLY A 209 -8.95 -16.83 3.64
C GLY A 209 -7.75 -16.23 2.88
N TYR A 210 -7.43 -16.78 1.70
CA TYR A 210 -6.34 -16.26 0.86
C TYR A 210 -6.80 -15.19 -0.14
N LEU A 211 -7.97 -15.36 -0.76
CA LEU A 211 -8.55 -14.41 -1.73
C LEU A 211 -10.07 -14.51 -1.74
N GLY A 212 -10.75 -13.45 -2.17
CA GLY A 212 -12.21 -13.48 -2.33
C GLY A 212 -12.60 -14.49 -3.41
N VAL A 213 -13.49 -15.44 -3.06
CA VAL A 213 -13.94 -16.49 -3.97
C VAL A 213 -15.45 -16.65 -3.95
N THR A 214 -15.98 -17.14 -5.09
CA THR A 214 -17.36 -17.59 -5.23
C THR A 214 -17.32 -19.01 -5.79
N ALA A 215 -18.03 -19.95 -5.15
CA ALA A 215 -18.19 -21.31 -5.64
C ALA A 215 -19.63 -21.52 -6.15
N VAL A 216 -19.75 -22.11 -7.34
CA VAL A 216 -21.01 -22.45 -7.98
C VAL A 216 -21.10 -23.96 -8.11
N SER A 217 -22.21 -24.53 -7.66
CA SER A 217 -22.47 -25.97 -7.80
C SER A 217 -22.96 -26.28 -9.22
N GLU A 218 -22.30 -27.22 -9.85
CA GLU A 218 -22.68 -27.72 -11.19
C GLU A 218 -23.65 -28.93 -11.07
N THR A 219 -24.33 -29.25 -12.17
CA THR A 219 -25.31 -30.35 -12.22
C THR A 219 -24.67 -31.72 -12.03
N ASP A 220 -23.39 -31.86 -12.28
CA ASP A 220 -22.61 -33.09 -12.11
C ASP A 220 -22.01 -33.23 -10.69
N GLY A 221 -22.47 -32.40 -9.74
CA GLY A 221 -22.02 -32.39 -8.34
C GLY A 221 -20.66 -31.74 -8.09
N THR A 222 -19.96 -31.26 -9.12
CA THR A 222 -18.69 -30.54 -8.97
C THR A 222 -18.93 -29.08 -8.59
N TYR A 223 -17.89 -28.39 -8.12
CA TYR A 223 -17.87 -26.94 -7.95
C TYR A 223 -17.02 -26.30 -9.03
N SER A 224 -17.54 -25.23 -9.62
CA SER A 224 -16.73 -24.22 -10.30
C SER A 224 -16.42 -23.09 -9.32
N VAL A 225 -15.14 -22.76 -9.14
CA VAL A 225 -14.67 -21.72 -8.22
C VAL A 225 -14.08 -20.57 -9.01
N TYR A 226 -14.56 -19.38 -8.71
CA TYR A 226 -14.12 -18.12 -9.33
C TYR A 226 -13.56 -17.17 -8.27
N SER A 227 -12.60 -16.35 -8.65
CA SER A 227 -12.21 -15.21 -7.84
C SER A 227 -13.34 -14.16 -7.82
N SER A 228 -13.31 -13.22 -6.88
CA SER A 228 -14.26 -12.10 -6.82
C SER A 228 -14.27 -11.22 -8.08
N SER A 229 -13.20 -11.24 -8.89
CA SER A 229 -13.11 -10.57 -10.19
C SER A 229 -13.59 -11.40 -11.37
N GLY A 230 -14.13 -12.61 -11.12
CA GLY A 230 -14.65 -13.51 -12.16
C GLY A 230 -13.61 -14.39 -12.85
N GLN A 231 -12.33 -14.38 -12.39
CA GLN A 231 -11.31 -15.29 -12.91
C GLN A 231 -11.62 -16.72 -12.48
N SER A 232 -11.69 -17.67 -13.43
CA SER A 232 -11.86 -19.08 -13.11
C SER A 232 -10.61 -19.62 -12.40
N LEU A 233 -10.81 -20.27 -11.26
CA LEU A 233 -9.77 -20.90 -10.45
C LEU A 233 -9.88 -22.41 -10.47
N VAL A 234 -11.12 -22.96 -10.45
CA VAL A 234 -11.41 -24.39 -10.62
C VAL A 234 -12.63 -24.52 -11.51
N SER A 235 -12.58 -25.44 -12.46
CA SER A 235 -13.75 -25.85 -13.24
C SER A 235 -13.79 -27.37 -13.30
N GLY A 236 -14.80 -27.95 -12.68
CA GLY A 236 -14.89 -29.40 -12.52
C GLY A 236 -13.64 -29.98 -11.84
N SER A 237 -12.94 -30.90 -12.49
CA SER A 237 -11.71 -31.53 -11.99
C SER A 237 -10.43 -30.81 -12.41
N HIS A 238 -10.51 -29.60 -12.97
CA HIS A 238 -9.36 -28.84 -13.47
C HIS A 238 -9.10 -27.59 -12.62
N ALA A 239 -7.84 -27.41 -12.17
CA ALA A 239 -7.37 -26.23 -11.45
C ALA A 239 -6.60 -25.30 -12.39
N PHE A 240 -6.94 -23.99 -12.39
CA PHE A 240 -6.24 -22.93 -13.10
C PHE A 240 -5.29 -22.23 -12.11
N LYS A 241 -4.03 -22.61 -12.15
CA LYS A 241 -3.04 -22.15 -11.18
C LYS A 241 -2.64 -20.70 -11.41
N LEU A 242 -2.44 -19.98 -10.31
CA LEU A 242 -1.82 -18.68 -10.30
C LEU A 242 -0.29 -18.84 -10.30
N SER A 243 0.42 -17.84 -10.82
CA SER A 243 1.87 -17.77 -10.73
C SER A 243 2.31 -16.39 -10.26
N THR A 244 3.57 -16.25 -9.90
CA THR A 244 4.16 -14.96 -9.58
C THR A 244 5.19 -14.59 -10.62
N GLY A 245 5.20 -13.33 -11.04
CA GLY A 245 6.17 -12.75 -11.95
C GLY A 245 6.69 -11.42 -11.43
N SER A 246 7.75 -10.90 -12.06
CA SER A 246 8.24 -9.56 -11.76
C SER A 246 7.33 -8.49 -12.37
N ASP A 247 7.23 -7.35 -11.70
CA ASP A 247 6.60 -6.16 -12.28
C ASP A 247 7.35 -5.74 -13.56
N PRO A 248 6.67 -5.28 -14.61
CA PRO A 248 7.30 -4.88 -15.85
C PRO A 248 8.38 -3.81 -15.74
N TYR A 249 8.32 -2.95 -14.73
CA TYR A 249 9.28 -1.87 -14.48
C TYR A 249 10.27 -2.20 -13.37
N ASP A 250 9.77 -2.78 -12.27
CA ASP A 250 10.56 -3.07 -11.07
C ASP A 250 10.69 -4.58 -10.86
N THR A 251 11.83 -5.15 -11.22
CA THR A 251 12.09 -6.59 -11.09
C THR A 251 12.09 -7.09 -9.64
N ALA A 252 12.25 -6.18 -8.67
CA ALA A 252 12.18 -6.52 -7.25
C ALA A 252 10.73 -6.60 -6.72
N ARG A 253 9.75 -6.13 -7.51
CA ARG A 253 8.33 -6.16 -7.15
C ARG A 253 7.66 -7.41 -7.73
N VAL A 254 6.92 -8.13 -6.89
CA VAL A 254 6.23 -9.36 -7.28
C VAL A 254 4.79 -9.04 -7.68
N ASN A 255 4.40 -9.44 -8.88
CA ASN A 255 3.02 -9.41 -9.38
C ASN A 255 2.43 -10.81 -9.43
N VAL A 256 1.11 -10.90 -9.42
CA VAL A 256 0.36 -12.16 -9.53
C VAL A 256 -0.19 -12.30 -10.94
N LEU A 257 0.10 -13.46 -11.54
CA LEU A 257 -0.28 -13.79 -12.90
C LEU A 257 -1.31 -14.92 -12.89
N ASP A 258 -2.23 -14.89 -13.85
CA ASP A 258 -3.16 -15.99 -14.08
C ASP A 258 -2.50 -17.17 -14.80
N SER A 259 -3.26 -18.24 -15.07
CA SER A 259 -2.77 -19.44 -15.75
C SER A 259 -2.34 -19.21 -17.21
N SER A 260 -2.69 -18.08 -17.82
CA SER A 260 -2.24 -17.67 -19.16
C SER A 260 -1.02 -16.76 -19.14
N GLY A 261 -0.54 -16.36 -17.96
CA GLY A 261 0.57 -15.41 -17.77
C GLY A 261 0.12 -13.94 -17.76
N GLY A 262 -1.19 -13.68 -17.79
CA GLY A 262 -1.74 -12.32 -17.69
C GLY A 262 -1.63 -11.77 -16.27
N ASP A 263 -1.23 -10.50 -16.13
CA ASP A 263 -1.17 -9.83 -14.82
C ASP A 263 -2.58 -9.54 -14.28
N ILE A 264 -2.88 -10.12 -13.14
CA ILE A 264 -4.14 -9.96 -12.42
C ILE A 264 -4.00 -9.25 -11.07
N THR A 265 -2.81 -8.72 -10.76
CA THR A 265 -2.46 -8.11 -9.46
C THR A 265 -3.51 -7.10 -8.99
N SER A 266 -3.94 -6.20 -9.87
CA SER A 266 -4.93 -5.16 -9.55
C SER A 266 -6.38 -5.67 -9.46
N ARG A 267 -6.64 -6.91 -9.90
CA ARG A 267 -7.98 -7.53 -9.89
C ARG A 267 -8.20 -8.44 -8.69
N ILE A 268 -7.15 -8.74 -7.91
CA ILE A 268 -7.25 -9.57 -6.71
C ILE A 268 -7.79 -8.73 -5.56
N SER A 269 -8.84 -9.22 -4.91
CA SER A 269 -9.44 -8.60 -3.73
C SER A 269 -9.88 -9.67 -2.72
N GLY A 270 -10.08 -9.25 -1.45
CA GLY A 270 -10.41 -10.16 -0.36
C GLY A 270 -9.26 -11.06 0.07
N GLY A 271 -9.38 -11.67 1.23
CA GLY A 271 -8.38 -12.55 1.80
C GLY A 271 -7.03 -11.88 2.09
N SER A 272 -6.08 -12.68 2.55
CA SER A 272 -4.74 -12.20 2.89
C SER A 272 -3.96 -11.69 1.67
N LEU A 273 -4.12 -12.32 0.50
CA LEU A 273 -3.44 -11.88 -0.74
C LEU A 273 -3.93 -10.49 -1.17
N GLY A 274 -5.25 -10.27 -1.14
CA GLY A 274 -5.81 -8.94 -1.43
C GLY A 274 -5.33 -7.88 -0.45
N ALA A 275 -5.20 -8.21 0.83
CA ALA A 275 -4.63 -7.31 1.84
C ALA A 275 -3.17 -6.94 1.55
N LEU A 276 -2.32 -7.92 1.23
CA LEU A 276 -0.90 -7.71 0.92
C LEU A 276 -0.71 -6.77 -0.27
N LEU A 277 -1.49 -6.99 -1.34
CA LEU A 277 -1.42 -6.19 -2.57
C LEU A 277 -1.92 -4.75 -2.36
N ASP A 278 -3.06 -4.61 -1.68
CA ASP A 278 -3.69 -3.32 -1.36
C ASP A 278 -2.81 -2.48 -0.41
N TYR A 279 -2.33 -3.10 0.68
CA TYR A 279 -1.45 -2.44 1.64
C TYR A 279 -0.14 -1.98 1.00
N ARG A 280 0.47 -2.82 0.15
CA ARG A 280 1.70 -2.49 -0.57
C ARG A 280 1.54 -1.24 -1.43
N SER A 281 0.46 -1.16 -2.21
CA SER A 281 0.24 -0.06 -3.15
C SER A 281 -0.27 1.22 -2.50
N ASN A 282 -1.13 1.12 -1.48
CA ASN A 282 -1.84 2.28 -0.93
C ASN A 282 -1.20 2.83 0.34
N VAL A 283 -0.48 2.00 1.11
CA VAL A 283 0.14 2.44 2.36
C VAL A 283 1.66 2.48 2.24
N LEU A 284 2.29 1.36 1.89
CA LEU A 284 3.75 1.25 1.92
C LEU A 284 4.41 2.14 0.85
N ASP A 285 3.92 2.07 -0.40
CA ASP A 285 4.43 2.92 -1.49
C ASP A 285 4.24 4.40 -1.17
N SER A 286 3.10 4.79 -0.58
CA SER A 286 2.82 6.16 -0.15
C SER A 286 3.77 6.61 0.97
N ALA A 287 4.01 5.73 1.96
CA ALA A 287 4.92 6.03 3.07
C ALA A 287 6.37 6.24 2.58
N GLN A 288 6.86 5.37 1.68
CA GLN A 288 8.18 5.52 1.07
C GLN A 288 8.30 6.84 0.29
N ASN A 289 7.30 7.16 -0.52
CA ASN A 289 7.30 8.38 -1.33
C ASN A 289 7.26 9.64 -0.45
N ARG A 290 6.45 9.68 0.60
CA ARG A 290 6.38 10.84 1.51
C ARG A 290 7.65 11.02 2.35
N LEU A 291 8.21 9.92 2.84
CA LEU A 291 9.49 9.98 3.56
C LEU A 291 10.60 10.49 2.62
N GLY A 292 10.63 10.01 1.38
CA GLY A 292 11.57 10.48 0.37
C GLY A 292 11.33 11.94 -0.03
N GLN A 293 10.08 12.39 -0.13
CA GLN A 293 9.74 13.79 -0.38
C GLN A 293 10.27 14.71 0.74
N ALA A 294 10.15 14.28 2.01
CA ALA A 294 10.71 15.00 3.14
C ALA A 294 12.25 15.08 3.07
N ALA A 295 12.92 13.99 2.68
CA ALA A 295 14.38 13.98 2.50
C ALA A 295 14.82 14.90 1.36
N ILE A 296 14.09 14.94 0.24
CA ILE A 296 14.35 15.88 -0.87
C ILE A 296 14.12 17.32 -0.41
N GLY A 297 13.01 17.58 0.28
CA GLY A 297 12.69 18.91 0.82
C GLY A 297 13.80 19.43 1.74
N LEU A 298 14.28 18.59 2.67
CA LEU A 298 15.39 18.91 3.57
C LEU A 298 16.67 19.23 2.78
N ALA A 299 17.13 18.27 1.97
CA ALA A 299 18.42 18.40 1.30
C ALA A 299 18.44 19.57 0.32
N THR A 300 17.36 19.76 -0.47
CA THR A 300 17.31 20.83 -1.47
C THR A 300 17.20 22.21 -0.83
N SER A 301 16.33 22.39 0.19
CA SER A 301 16.17 23.70 0.84
C SER A 301 17.42 24.11 1.62
N VAL A 302 18.01 23.18 2.38
CA VAL A 302 19.24 23.43 3.14
C VAL A 302 20.42 23.72 2.21
N ASN A 303 20.61 22.91 1.16
CA ASN A 303 21.70 23.13 0.20
C ASN A 303 21.55 24.45 -0.57
N ALA A 304 20.34 24.79 -0.97
CA ALA A 304 20.05 26.05 -1.66
C ALA A 304 20.35 27.27 -0.74
N GLN A 305 19.98 27.22 0.53
CA GLN A 305 20.25 28.29 1.46
C GLN A 305 21.75 28.33 1.86
N GLN A 306 22.37 27.17 2.06
CA GLN A 306 23.81 27.03 2.31
C GLN A 306 24.64 27.71 1.20
N GLY A 307 24.24 27.50 -0.08
CA GLY A 307 24.90 28.10 -1.24
C GLY A 307 24.78 29.63 -1.33
N LYS A 308 23.85 30.26 -0.59
CA LYS A 308 23.65 31.71 -0.56
C LYS A 308 24.55 32.44 0.47
N GLY A 309 25.33 31.69 1.27
CA GLY A 309 26.20 32.23 2.30
C GLY A 309 27.67 32.03 1.99
N LEU A 310 28.54 32.61 2.85
CA LEU A 310 29.97 32.37 2.85
C LEU A 310 30.39 31.49 4.03
N ASP A 311 31.31 30.56 3.72
CA ASP A 311 32.02 29.75 4.69
C ASP A 311 33.17 30.52 5.40
N LEU A 312 33.90 29.84 6.30
CA LEU A 312 35.03 30.46 7.00
C LEU A 312 36.20 30.81 6.07
N ASN A 313 36.26 30.28 4.86
CA ASN A 313 37.28 30.52 3.86
C ASN A 313 36.85 31.63 2.88
N GLY A 314 35.69 32.26 3.10
CA GLY A 314 35.13 33.27 2.20
C GLY A 314 34.62 32.71 0.86
N GLN A 315 34.36 31.42 0.81
CA GLN A 315 33.80 30.74 -0.37
C GLN A 315 32.30 30.54 -0.18
N LEU A 316 31.55 30.46 -1.29
CA LEU A 316 30.13 30.09 -1.26
C LEU A 316 29.97 28.68 -0.68
N GLY A 317 28.96 28.51 0.15
CA GLY A 317 28.67 27.24 0.83
C GLY A 317 28.43 26.08 -0.14
N LYS A 318 29.10 24.95 0.11
CA LYS A 318 28.89 23.70 -0.62
C LYS A 318 27.71 22.93 -0.03
N PRO A 319 27.07 22.05 -0.80
CA PRO A 319 25.97 21.22 -0.31
C PRO A 319 26.30 20.45 0.97
N ILE A 320 25.43 20.52 1.98
CA ILE A 320 25.54 19.72 3.21
C ILE A 320 25.10 18.29 2.95
N PHE A 321 24.02 18.11 2.21
CA PHE A 321 23.45 16.80 1.90
C PHE A 321 23.63 16.44 0.43
N ALA A 322 23.73 15.13 0.17
CA ALA A 322 23.64 14.55 -1.17
C ALA A 322 22.48 13.55 -1.24
N LEU A 323 21.79 13.53 -2.38
CA LEU A 323 20.68 12.65 -2.68
C LEU A 323 21.00 11.79 -3.90
N PRO A 324 20.49 10.55 -3.97
CA PRO A 324 20.50 9.80 -5.22
C PRO A 324 19.57 10.49 -6.25
N ALA A 325 19.88 10.30 -7.52
CA ALA A 325 19.00 10.75 -8.59
C ALA A 325 17.65 10.00 -8.55
N PRO A 326 16.53 10.65 -8.94
CA PRO A 326 15.27 9.99 -9.16
C PRO A 326 15.40 8.81 -10.12
N GLN A 327 14.68 7.72 -9.85
CA GLN A 327 14.74 6.53 -10.70
C GLN A 327 13.76 6.65 -11.87
N ALA A 328 14.22 6.26 -13.06
CA ALA A 328 13.40 6.08 -14.26
C ALA A 328 13.61 4.65 -14.77
N LEU A 329 12.64 3.78 -14.52
CA LEU A 329 12.71 2.35 -14.77
C LEU A 329 12.02 2.02 -16.10
N PRO A 330 12.72 1.47 -17.11
CA PRO A 330 12.12 1.09 -18.39
C PRO A 330 11.23 -0.13 -18.23
N ALA A 331 10.11 -0.19 -18.97
CA ALA A 331 9.33 -1.41 -19.05
C ALA A 331 10.13 -2.51 -19.78
N SER A 332 10.01 -3.75 -19.29
CA SER A 332 10.64 -4.92 -19.93
C SER A 332 10.15 -5.19 -21.34
N SER A 333 9.02 -4.60 -21.74
CA SER A 333 8.42 -4.69 -23.07
C SER A 333 8.84 -3.57 -24.03
N ASN A 334 9.69 -2.63 -23.60
CA ASN A 334 10.14 -1.55 -24.47
C ASN A 334 10.90 -2.10 -25.68
N GLY A 335 10.54 -1.62 -26.86
CA GLY A 335 11.17 -2.02 -28.12
C GLY A 335 12.23 -1.05 -28.62
N GLY A 336 12.21 0.20 -28.12
CA GLY A 336 13.17 1.25 -28.46
C GLY A 336 14.45 1.20 -27.64
N THR A 337 15.36 2.14 -27.92
CA THR A 337 16.62 2.34 -27.18
C THR A 337 16.57 3.57 -26.27
N ALA A 338 15.36 4.13 -26.07
CA ALA A 338 15.19 5.32 -25.26
C ALA A 338 15.60 5.05 -23.80
N THR A 339 16.27 6.03 -23.22
CA THR A 339 16.56 6.10 -21.78
C THR A 339 16.05 7.44 -21.24
N VAL A 340 15.65 7.46 -19.99
CA VAL A 340 15.13 8.65 -19.32
C VAL A 340 15.98 8.92 -18.08
N ALA A 341 16.50 10.14 -17.97
CA ALA A 341 17.12 10.65 -16.75
C ALA A 341 16.17 11.68 -16.11
N ALA A 342 15.81 11.46 -14.87
CA ALA A 342 14.92 12.33 -14.13
C ALA A 342 15.68 13.18 -13.13
N GLN A 343 15.29 14.45 -12.97
CA GLN A 343 15.84 15.39 -11.99
C GLN A 343 14.69 16.14 -11.33
N VAL A 344 14.76 16.33 -10.01
CA VAL A 344 13.86 17.25 -9.29
C VAL A 344 14.36 18.68 -9.53
N THR A 345 13.53 19.51 -10.13
CA THR A 345 13.84 20.91 -10.45
C THR A 345 12.96 21.90 -9.68
N ASP A 346 11.79 21.46 -9.25
CA ASP A 346 10.91 22.25 -8.38
C ASP A 346 10.35 21.36 -7.26
N VAL A 347 10.94 21.51 -6.08
CA VAL A 347 10.56 20.74 -4.88
C VAL A 347 9.17 21.11 -4.39
N ALA A 348 8.74 22.35 -4.58
CA ALA A 348 7.42 22.80 -4.15
C ALA A 348 6.30 22.16 -4.98
N ALA A 349 6.54 21.94 -6.26
CA ALA A 349 5.60 21.26 -7.16
C ALA A 349 5.70 19.72 -7.11
N LEU A 350 6.70 19.15 -6.42
CA LEU A 350 6.88 17.71 -6.28
C LEU A 350 5.82 17.14 -5.36
N ASP A 351 5.02 16.18 -5.84
CA ASP A 351 4.10 15.41 -5.02
C ASP A 351 4.71 14.07 -4.58
N SER A 352 3.97 13.29 -3.78
CA SER A 352 4.39 11.97 -3.28
C SER A 352 3.90 10.84 -4.18
N ALA A 353 3.84 11.03 -5.51
CA ALA A 353 3.37 10.04 -6.47
C ALA A 353 4.52 9.46 -7.31
N ASP A 354 4.33 8.21 -7.74
CA ASP A 354 5.08 7.63 -8.85
C ASP A 354 4.31 7.89 -10.15
N TYR A 355 5.06 8.00 -11.27
CA TYR A 355 4.46 8.30 -12.57
C TYR A 355 4.80 7.22 -13.60
N THR A 356 3.96 7.13 -14.62
CA THR A 356 4.23 6.37 -15.83
C THR A 356 4.35 7.35 -17.00
N LEU A 357 5.55 7.44 -17.57
CA LEU A 357 5.83 8.18 -18.80
C LEU A 357 5.68 7.21 -19.96
N ARG A 358 4.89 7.55 -20.99
CA ARG A 358 4.62 6.69 -22.14
C ARG A 358 4.77 7.46 -23.44
N TYR A 359 5.35 6.81 -24.45
CA TYR A 359 5.46 7.30 -25.82
C TYR A 359 4.41 6.64 -26.71
N ASP A 360 3.60 7.43 -27.42
CA ASP A 360 2.55 6.91 -28.32
C ASP A 360 3.02 6.71 -29.78
N GLY A 361 4.27 7.06 -30.09
CA GLY A 361 4.86 7.08 -31.43
C GLY A 361 5.02 8.48 -32.00
N SER A 362 4.41 9.50 -31.37
CA SER A 362 4.50 10.91 -31.75
C SER A 362 4.82 11.83 -30.58
N ALA A 363 4.27 11.56 -29.42
CA ALA A 363 4.38 12.41 -28.24
C ALA A 363 4.55 11.59 -26.95
N TRP A 364 5.12 12.23 -25.93
CA TRP A 364 5.20 11.71 -24.58
C TRP A 364 3.99 12.17 -23.78
N SER A 365 3.44 11.27 -22.99
CA SER A 365 2.39 11.53 -21.99
C SER A 365 2.81 10.98 -20.65
N MET A 366 2.39 11.63 -19.57
CA MET A 366 2.67 11.20 -18.20
C MET A 366 1.37 11.07 -17.41
N THR A 367 1.26 10.01 -16.63
CA THR A 367 0.16 9.80 -15.70
C THR A 367 0.71 9.39 -14.35
N THR A 368 0.00 9.68 -13.27
CA THR A 368 0.28 9.04 -11.98
C THR A 368 0.02 7.53 -12.08
N THR A 369 0.55 6.74 -11.15
CA THR A 369 0.23 5.30 -11.05
C THR A 369 -1.26 5.03 -10.84
N GLY A 370 -2.01 6.00 -10.30
CA GLY A 370 -3.47 5.98 -10.19
C GLY A 370 -4.21 6.36 -11.48
N GLY A 371 -3.48 6.60 -12.60
CA GLY A 371 -4.06 6.92 -13.91
C GLY A 371 -4.45 8.38 -14.12
N GLN A 372 -4.16 9.29 -13.19
CA GLN A 372 -4.44 10.71 -13.35
C GLN A 372 -3.43 11.34 -14.31
N PRO A 373 -3.87 12.09 -15.34
CA PRO A 373 -2.96 12.73 -16.27
C PRO A 373 -2.16 13.85 -15.60
N VAL A 374 -0.89 13.97 -15.99
CA VAL A 374 0.03 15.02 -15.56
C VAL A 374 0.45 15.84 -16.78
N ALA A 375 0.30 17.15 -16.68
CA ALA A 375 0.70 18.05 -17.76
C ALA A 375 2.22 18.01 -17.98
N LEU A 376 2.65 17.84 -19.22
CA LEU A 376 4.04 17.90 -19.65
C LEU A 376 4.26 19.10 -20.55
N THR A 377 5.37 19.80 -20.33
CA THR A 377 5.87 20.86 -21.21
C THR A 377 7.18 20.42 -21.83
N THR A 378 7.32 20.54 -23.14
CA THR A 378 8.60 20.31 -23.81
C THR A 378 9.44 21.57 -23.77
N ASN A 379 10.63 21.47 -23.22
CA ASN A 379 11.58 22.56 -23.10
C ASN A 379 12.34 22.80 -24.42
N PRO A 380 12.98 23.96 -24.62
CA PRO A 380 13.76 24.25 -25.84
C PRO A 380 14.92 23.27 -26.10
N ASP A 381 15.44 22.62 -25.07
CA ASP A 381 16.50 21.60 -25.15
C ASP A 381 15.96 20.19 -25.46
N GLY A 382 14.65 20.04 -25.63
CA GLY A 382 13.98 18.78 -25.87
C GLY A 382 13.66 17.96 -24.63
N SER A 383 14.03 18.40 -23.42
CA SER A 383 13.62 17.77 -22.18
C SER A 383 12.14 18.04 -21.89
N LEU A 384 11.54 17.21 -21.01
CA LEU A 384 10.14 17.32 -20.60
C LEU A 384 10.05 17.80 -19.16
N SER A 385 9.20 18.78 -18.87
CA SER A 385 8.95 19.26 -17.51
C SER A 385 7.52 18.98 -17.08
N GLY A 386 7.32 18.50 -15.84
CA GLY A 386 6.02 18.26 -15.23
C GLY A 386 6.14 17.74 -13.80
N ALA A 387 5.20 18.09 -12.92
CA ALA A 387 5.16 17.65 -11.50
C ALA A 387 6.47 17.91 -10.73
N GLY A 388 7.12 19.04 -10.98
CA GLY A 388 8.38 19.40 -10.32
C GLY A 388 9.62 18.66 -10.83
N LEU A 389 9.47 17.91 -11.93
CA LEU A 389 10.54 17.11 -12.56
C LEU A 389 10.94 17.68 -13.90
N THR A 390 12.21 17.50 -14.24
CA THR A 390 12.71 17.58 -15.61
C THR A 390 13.22 16.22 -16.03
N LEU A 391 12.72 15.74 -17.18
CA LEU A 391 12.99 14.41 -17.74
C LEU A 391 13.78 14.58 -19.03
N ALA A 392 15.05 14.23 -19.02
CA ALA A 392 15.90 14.20 -20.21
C ALA A 392 15.75 12.84 -20.90
N VAL A 393 15.20 12.83 -22.12
CA VAL A 393 15.04 11.61 -22.91
C VAL A 393 16.17 11.56 -23.92
N SER A 394 16.85 10.41 -24.02
CA SER A 394 17.91 10.16 -25.00
C SER A 394 17.69 8.80 -25.68
N GLY A 395 18.26 8.61 -26.87
CA GLY A 395 17.99 7.42 -27.69
C GLY A 395 16.67 7.53 -28.48
N ALA A 396 16.29 6.44 -29.14
CA ALA A 396 15.09 6.37 -29.98
C ALA A 396 13.97 5.59 -29.27
N ALA A 397 12.85 6.25 -29.03
CA ALA A 397 11.65 5.62 -28.50
C ALA A 397 10.81 4.99 -29.62
N GLN A 398 10.15 3.87 -29.33
CA GLN A 398 9.14 3.24 -30.17
C GLN A 398 7.75 3.42 -29.55
N ALA A 399 6.72 3.40 -30.41
CA ALA A 399 5.34 3.49 -29.94
C ALA A 399 5.03 2.35 -28.94
N GLY A 400 4.57 2.73 -27.76
CA GLY A 400 4.30 1.82 -26.66
C GLY A 400 5.38 1.77 -25.59
N ASP A 401 6.58 2.30 -25.84
CA ASP A 401 7.63 2.39 -24.82
C ASP A 401 7.15 3.20 -23.62
N SER A 402 7.50 2.72 -22.44
CA SER A 402 7.08 3.34 -21.19
C SER A 402 8.14 3.21 -20.10
N PHE A 403 8.10 4.17 -19.16
CA PHE A 403 9.03 4.27 -18.04
C PHE A 403 8.25 4.56 -16.76
N ARG A 404 8.58 3.87 -15.67
CA ARG A 404 8.12 4.21 -14.33
C ARG A 404 9.09 5.22 -13.73
N ILE A 405 8.60 6.43 -13.47
CA ILE A 405 9.37 7.47 -12.80
C ILE A 405 9.05 7.42 -11.31
N GLN A 406 10.09 7.26 -10.49
CA GLN A 406 10.00 7.21 -9.04
C GLN A 406 10.85 8.34 -8.44
N PRO A 407 10.27 9.54 -8.29
CA PRO A 407 11.05 10.72 -7.94
C PRO A 407 11.63 10.69 -6.53
N THR A 408 10.89 10.11 -5.59
CA THR A 408 11.11 10.27 -4.15
C THR A 408 11.53 8.98 -3.47
N ARG A 409 11.20 7.82 -4.04
CA ARG A 409 11.24 6.51 -3.37
C ARG A 409 12.60 6.15 -2.77
N SER A 410 13.70 6.44 -3.47
CA SER A 410 15.07 6.14 -3.01
C SER A 410 15.72 7.27 -2.22
N ALA A 411 15.08 8.42 -2.13
CA ALA A 411 15.71 9.62 -1.56
C ALA A 411 16.02 9.48 -0.07
N ALA A 412 15.11 8.89 0.71
CA ALA A 412 15.30 8.70 2.14
C ALA A 412 16.41 7.68 2.44
N SER A 413 16.37 6.50 1.80
CA SER A 413 17.36 5.44 2.00
C SER A 413 18.75 5.79 1.44
N GLY A 414 18.83 6.78 0.52
CA GLY A 414 20.07 7.24 -0.08
C GLY A 414 20.58 8.60 0.38
N LEU A 415 19.93 9.25 1.36
CA LEU A 415 20.39 10.54 1.91
C LEU A 415 21.72 10.40 2.62
N THR A 416 22.69 11.22 2.24
CA THR A 416 24.02 11.24 2.86
C THR A 416 24.47 12.66 3.16
N VAL A 417 25.39 12.81 4.12
CA VAL A 417 26.09 14.09 4.38
C VAL A 417 27.32 14.16 3.48
N SER A 418 27.40 15.18 2.63
CA SER A 418 28.50 15.41 1.70
C SER A 418 29.55 16.40 2.25
N LEU A 419 29.13 17.31 3.13
CA LEU A 419 30.03 18.27 3.75
C LEU A 419 30.68 17.64 4.99
N THR A 420 32.00 17.48 4.97
CA THR A 420 32.77 16.86 6.07
C THR A 420 33.60 17.85 6.87
N ASP A 421 33.92 19.01 6.28
CA ASP A 421 34.75 20.06 6.92
C ASP A 421 33.82 21.09 7.61
N PRO A 422 33.91 21.27 8.93
CA PRO A 422 33.12 22.26 9.66
C PRO A 422 33.34 23.71 9.17
N SER A 423 34.53 24.02 8.62
CA SER A 423 34.81 25.34 8.05
C SER A 423 33.96 25.67 6.83
N GLY A 424 33.43 24.65 6.15
CA GLY A 424 32.56 24.78 4.96
C GLY A 424 31.11 25.17 5.28
N ILE A 425 30.69 25.24 6.55
CA ILE A 425 29.37 25.77 6.92
C ILE A 425 29.31 27.26 6.59
N ALA A 426 28.39 27.68 5.74
CA ALA A 426 28.21 29.05 5.31
C ALA A 426 27.28 29.81 6.28
N ALA A 427 27.84 30.38 7.32
CA ALA A 427 27.07 31.10 8.35
C ALA A 427 26.81 32.56 7.98
N ALA A 428 27.71 33.20 7.23
CA ALA A 428 27.64 34.61 6.85
C ALA A 428 26.82 34.84 5.58
N ALA A 429 26.21 36.01 5.42
CA ALA A 429 25.67 36.46 4.14
C ALA A 429 26.76 36.51 3.08
N ALA A 430 26.48 36.16 1.82
CA ALA A 430 27.45 36.21 0.73
C ALA A 430 27.83 37.65 0.36
N LEU A 431 26.89 38.56 0.47
CA LEU A 431 27.02 39.93 0.02
C LEU A 431 26.84 40.93 1.16
N GLN A 432 27.51 42.07 1.06
CA GLN A 432 27.26 43.25 1.86
C GLN A 432 26.97 44.45 0.98
N SER A 433 26.20 45.40 1.51
CA SER A 433 25.96 46.71 0.90
C SER A 433 26.56 47.81 1.72
N LYS A 434 27.12 48.83 1.05
CA LYS A 434 27.67 50.02 1.69
C LYS A 434 27.20 51.28 0.96
N ALA A 435 26.44 52.10 1.65
CA ALA A 435 26.10 53.44 1.15
C ALA A 435 27.34 54.34 1.16
N ALA A 436 27.51 55.16 0.12
CA ALA A 436 28.55 56.15 0.11
C ALA A 436 28.30 57.24 1.18
N SER A 437 29.36 57.70 1.85
CA SER A 437 29.24 58.73 2.89
C SER A 437 28.77 60.11 2.37
N ALA A 438 28.87 60.31 1.05
CA ALA A 438 28.43 61.52 0.37
C ALA A 438 26.94 61.49 -0.04
N ASN A 439 26.22 60.39 0.21
CA ASN A 439 24.81 60.28 -0.13
C ASN A 439 23.99 61.34 0.63
N THR A 440 23.10 62.02 -0.10
CA THR A 440 22.28 63.10 0.45
C THR A 440 20.78 62.77 0.42
N GLY A 441 20.40 61.76 -0.36
CA GLY A 441 19.01 61.27 -0.44
C GLY A 441 18.61 60.44 0.75
N SER A 442 17.32 60.06 0.78
CA SER A 442 16.77 59.17 1.84
C SER A 442 16.82 57.68 1.48
N GLY A 443 17.49 57.33 0.35
CA GLY A 443 17.64 55.95 -0.06
C GLY A 443 18.40 55.10 0.94
N ALA A 444 17.83 53.98 1.38
CA ALA A 444 18.47 52.99 2.24
C ALA A 444 18.22 51.59 1.72
N VAL A 445 19.21 50.70 1.87
CA VAL A 445 19.02 49.29 1.47
C VAL A 445 18.02 48.62 2.40
N SER A 446 16.88 48.18 1.86
CA SER A 446 15.85 47.46 2.57
C SER A 446 15.98 45.95 2.42
N SER A 447 16.51 45.47 1.28
CA SER A 447 16.77 44.07 1.03
C SER A 447 17.94 43.90 0.07
N LEU A 448 18.82 42.94 0.37
CA LEU A 448 19.86 42.44 -0.54
C LEU A 448 19.84 40.91 -0.44
N GLN A 449 19.56 40.26 -1.56
CA GLN A 449 19.38 38.80 -1.59
C GLN A 449 20.17 38.17 -2.73
N VAL A 450 20.74 37.00 -2.49
CA VAL A 450 21.26 36.11 -3.54
C VAL A 450 20.10 35.39 -4.22
N THR A 451 19.96 35.62 -5.51
CA THR A 451 18.93 35.01 -6.35
C THR A 451 19.44 33.83 -7.19
N ASP A 452 20.73 33.89 -7.56
CA ASP A 452 21.41 32.81 -8.28
C ASP A 452 22.85 32.66 -7.72
N ALA A 453 23.01 31.68 -6.85
CA ALA A 453 24.32 31.34 -6.24
C ALA A 453 25.28 30.68 -7.25
N SER A 454 24.81 30.23 -8.40
CA SER A 454 25.62 29.60 -9.45
C SER A 454 26.30 30.63 -10.37
N ASN A 455 25.91 31.91 -10.27
CA ASN A 455 26.47 32.97 -11.10
C ASN A 455 27.96 33.22 -10.72
N PRO A 456 28.90 33.00 -11.64
CA PRO A 456 30.34 33.16 -11.34
C PRO A 456 30.74 34.58 -10.98
N ALA A 457 29.93 35.60 -11.35
CA ALA A 457 30.15 37.00 -11.04
C ALA A 457 29.47 37.46 -9.73
N LEU A 458 28.82 36.57 -8.97
CA LEU A 458 28.03 36.90 -7.77
C LEU A 458 28.85 37.73 -6.74
N LEU A 459 30.07 37.35 -6.50
CA LEU A 459 30.95 38.01 -5.52
C LEU A 459 31.73 39.20 -6.11
N THR A 460 31.52 39.51 -7.41
CA THR A 460 32.16 40.68 -8.04
C THR A 460 31.47 41.96 -7.59
N GLY A 461 32.28 42.95 -7.19
CA GLY A 461 31.79 44.27 -6.72
C GLY A 461 30.99 44.98 -7.80
N VAL A 462 29.83 45.53 -7.45
CA VAL A 462 28.98 46.35 -8.32
C VAL A 462 28.60 47.63 -7.60
N THR A 463 28.73 48.76 -8.29
CA THR A 463 28.24 50.06 -7.81
C THR A 463 26.87 50.36 -8.41
N VAL A 464 25.90 50.60 -7.55
CA VAL A 464 24.58 51.13 -7.91
C VAL A 464 24.65 52.65 -7.75
N ALA A 465 24.69 53.38 -8.83
CA ALA A 465 24.78 54.86 -8.82
C ALA A 465 23.48 55.49 -9.30
N PHE A 466 23.16 56.66 -8.79
CA PHE A 466 22.01 57.48 -9.20
C PHE A 466 22.50 58.78 -9.84
N PRO A 467 22.87 58.77 -11.15
CA PRO A 467 23.43 59.93 -11.82
C PRO A 467 22.49 61.16 -11.83
N THR A 468 21.20 60.93 -11.93
CA THR A 468 20.14 61.92 -11.75
C THR A 468 19.04 61.36 -10.85
N ALA A 469 18.23 62.22 -10.26
CA ALA A 469 17.08 61.79 -9.50
C ALA A 469 16.16 60.94 -10.35
N GLY A 470 15.80 59.72 -9.86
CA GLY A 470 14.91 58.80 -10.58
C GLY A 470 15.53 58.00 -11.74
N THR A 471 16.88 57.96 -11.82
CA THR A 471 17.60 57.06 -12.74
C THR A 471 18.68 56.28 -12.00
N TYR A 472 18.97 55.07 -12.45
CA TYR A 472 20.04 54.26 -11.87
C TYR A 472 21.00 53.73 -12.95
N THR A 473 22.21 53.43 -12.55
CA THR A 473 23.20 52.70 -13.35
C THR A 473 23.90 51.67 -12.45
N LEU A 474 24.02 50.44 -12.94
CA LEU A 474 24.80 49.37 -12.31
C LEU A 474 26.11 49.21 -13.05
N THR A 475 27.24 49.36 -12.33
CA THR A 475 28.58 49.31 -12.93
C THR A 475 29.43 48.33 -12.17
N ASP A 476 30.11 47.40 -12.83
CA ASP A 476 31.05 46.49 -12.21
C ASP A 476 32.38 47.20 -11.81
N ALA A 477 33.26 46.49 -11.11
CA ALA A 477 34.56 47.01 -10.67
C ALA A 477 35.50 47.38 -11.85
N GLY A 478 35.24 46.85 -13.05
CA GLY A 478 35.96 47.16 -14.29
C GLY A 478 35.40 48.36 -15.07
N GLY A 479 34.31 48.95 -14.59
CA GLY A 479 33.64 50.08 -15.27
C GLY A 479 32.63 49.66 -16.31
N THR A 480 32.28 48.37 -16.46
CA THR A 480 31.28 47.88 -17.39
C THR A 480 29.87 48.15 -16.85
N VAL A 481 29.02 48.73 -17.66
CA VAL A 481 27.61 48.96 -17.32
C VAL A 481 26.83 47.64 -17.48
N LEU A 482 26.35 47.11 -16.37
CA LEU A 482 25.57 45.87 -16.29
C LEU A 482 24.05 46.14 -16.52
N GLY A 483 23.62 47.35 -16.21
CA GLY A 483 22.22 47.77 -16.38
C GLY A 483 22.03 49.25 -16.06
N SER A 484 21.00 49.88 -16.67
CA SER A 484 20.62 51.24 -16.36
C SER A 484 19.15 51.46 -16.70
N GLY A 485 18.51 52.46 -16.12
CA GLY A 485 17.11 52.76 -16.40
C GLY A 485 16.49 53.78 -15.44
N ALA A 486 15.19 53.95 -15.56
CA ALA A 486 14.42 54.73 -14.60
C ALA A 486 14.30 53.94 -13.28
N TYR A 487 14.33 54.65 -12.19
CA TYR A 487 14.20 54.10 -10.84
C TYR A 487 12.97 54.69 -10.15
N THR A 488 12.20 53.86 -9.51
CA THR A 488 11.11 54.21 -8.60
C THR A 488 11.37 53.61 -7.22
N ALA A 489 11.02 54.34 -6.15
CA ALA A 489 11.21 53.84 -4.77
C ALA A 489 10.56 52.47 -4.57
N GLY A 490 11.27 51.54 -3.98
CA GLY A 490 10.86 50.15 -3.79
C GLY A 490 11.08 49.24 -5.00
N GLN A 491 11.59 49.73 -6.13
CA GLN A 491 11.94 48.92 -7.29
C GLN A 491 13.10 48.00 -6.96
N THR A 492 12.99 46.73 -7.36
CA THR A 492 14.08 45.73 -7.24
C THR A 492 15.05 45.88 -8.40
N LEU A 493 16.33 46.07 -8.10
CA LEU A 493 17.45 46.08 -9.04
C LEU A 493 18.16 44.73 -8.98
N SER A 494 18.57 44.18 -10.11
CA SER A 494 19.25 42.87 -10.16
C SER A 494 20.46 42.90 -11.07
N ALA A 495 21.54 42.27 -10.64
CA ALA A 495 22.74 42.01 -11.44
C ALA A 495 23.50 40.82 -10.83
N ASN A 496 24.32 40.15 -11.63
CA ASN A 496 25.29 39.12 -11.18
C ASN A 496 24.74 38.09 -10.17
N GLY A 497 23.47 37.72 -10.27
CA GLY A 497 22.85 36.71 -9.39
C GLY A 497 22.41 37.26 -8.01
N TRP A 498 22.28 38.55 -7.84
CA TRP A 498 21.69 39.18 -6.66
C TRP A 498 20.55 40.13 -7.02
N SER A 499 19.71 40.45 -6.06
CA SER A 499 18.70 41.49 -6.11
C SER A 499 18.80 42.43 -4.93
N LEU A 500 18.60 43.74 -5.19
CA LEU A 500 18.64 44.83 -4.23
C LEU A 500 17.32 45.61 -4.29
N THR A 501 16.76 45.90 -3.13
CA THR A 501 15.62 46.83 -3.02
C THR A 501 16.02 47.97 -2.06
N LEU A 502 15.74 49.19 -2.47
CA LEU A 502 15.97 50.38 -1.63
C LEU A 502 14.63 50.92 -1.13
N SER A 503 14.56 51.29 0.12
CA SER A 503 13.52 52.16 0.67
C SER A 503 13.91 53.64 0.49
N GLY A 504 12.92 54.53 0.53
CA GLY A 504 13.17 55.97 0.35
C GLY A 504 13.51 56.32 -1.09
N ALA A 505 13.99 57.55 -1.30
CA ALA A 505 14.37 58.09 -2.59
C ALA A 505 15.84 58.50 -2.62
N PRO A 506 16.69 57.86 -3.42
CA PRO A 506 18.06 58.30 -3.65
C PRO A 506 18.08 59.66 -4.39
N ALA A 507 19.01 60.51 -4.02
CA ALA A 507 19.28 61.80 -4.70
C ALA A 507 20.28 61.63 -5.85
N ALA A 508 20.37 62.64 -6.69
CA ALA A 508 21.39 62.72 -7.74
C ALA A 508 22.79 62.67 -7.10
N GLY A 509 23.66 61.81 -7.57
CA GLY A 509 25.01 61.56 -7.02
C GLY A 509 25.10 60.50 -5.93
N ASP A 510 23.98 60.01 -5.42
CA ASP A 510 23.98 58.90 -4.44
C ASP A 510 24.50 57.60 -5.05
N SER A 511 25.16 56.78 -4.23
CA SER A 511 25.61 55.46 -4.66
C SER A 511 25.67 54.47 -3.53
N PHE A 512 25.52 53.18 -3.92
CA PHE A 512 25.60 52.02 -3.02
C PHE A 512 26.54 50.99 -3.64
N ALA A 513 27.55 50.58 -2.90
CA ALA A 513 28.47 49.51 -3.30
C ALA A 513 27.94 48.18 -2.80
N ILE A 514 27.77 47.19 -3.69
CA ILE A 514 27.47 45.81 -3.39
C ILE A 514 28.76 45.02 -3.62
N SER A 515 29.19 44.25 -2.65
CA SER A 515 30.44 43.46 -2.72
C SER A 515 30.33 42.18 -1.93
N ALA A 516 31.31 41.29 -2.11
CA ALA A 516 31.48 40.14 -1.22
C ALA A 516 31.58 40.60 0.23
N ASN A 517 30.95 39.86 1.13
CA ASN A 517 30.97 40.17 2.56
C ASN A 517 32.39 39.98 3.15
N SER A 518 33.10 41.07 3.39
CA SER A 518 34.44 41.07 3.99
C SER A 518 34.43 40.89 5.51
N ASN A 519 33.24 40.95 6.16
CA ASN A 519 33.07 40.81 7.60
C ASN A 519 32.45 39.44 7.97
N GLY A 520 32.60 38.43 7.10
CA GLY A 520 31.94 37.12 7.20
C GLY A 520 32.18 36.37 8.52
N LEU A 521 33.33 36.63 9.19
CA LEU A 521 33.60 36.02 10.49
C LEU A 521 32.69 36.54 11.62
N ASN A 522 32.11 37.74 11.47
CA ASN A 522 31.20 38.35 12.45
C ASN A 522 29.76 38.48 11.95
N ASP A 523 29.42 37.76 10.88
CA ASP A 523 28.09 37.76 10.29
C ASP A 523 27.47 36.37 10.43
N ASN A 524 26.23 36.34 10.87
CA ASN A 524 25.45 35.10 11.09
C ASN A 524 24.14 35.07 10.31
N ALA A 525 23.94 35.97 9.37
CA ALA A 525 22.66 36.16 8.69
C ALA A 525 22.24 34.90 7.93
N ASN A 526 23.16 34.16 7.29
CA ASN A 526 22.84 32.94 6.59
C ASN A 526 22.57 31.78 7.55
N ALA A 527 23.24 31.70 8.70
CA ALA A 527 22.94 30.69 9.72
C ALA A 527 21.52 30.85 10.28
N LEU A 528 21.11 32.10 10.56
CA LEU A 528 19.72 32.39 10.98
C LEU A 528 18.70 32.05 9.89
N ALA A 529 19.03 32.32 8.63
CA ALA A 529 18.17 31.92 7.51
C ALA A 529 18.06 30.39 7.36
N LEU A 530 19.14 29.64 7.62
CA LEU A 530 19.15 28.17 7.65
C LEU A 530 18.33 27.61 8.82
N ALA A 531 18.43 28.23 10.02
CA ALA A 531 17.59 27.87 11.17
C ALA A 531 16.12 28.08 10.86
N GLY A 532 15.76 29.20 10.23
CA GLY A 532 14.39 29.55 9.84
C GLY A 532 13.75 28.60 8.82
N LEU A 533 14.52 27.69 8.18
CA LEU A 533 13.96 26.66 7.30
C LEU A 533 13.11 25.63 8.03
N ALA A 534 13.25 25.49 9.36
CA ALA A 534 12.41 24.61 10.17
C ALA A 534 10.91 24.88 9.93
N ASP A 535 10.53 26.16 9.87
CA ASP A 535 9.16 26.62 9.74
C ASP A 535 8.82 27.07 8.31
N THR A 536 9.81 27.05 7.40
CA THR A 536 9.61 27.52 6.03
C THR A 536 8.91 26.44 5.19
N GLY A 537 7.79 26.79 4.57
CA GLY A 537 7.12 25.92 3.60
C GLY A 537 7.97 25.75 2.35
N VAL A 538 8.40 24.53 2.06
CA VAL A 538 9.21 24.16 0.88
C VAL A 538 8.55 23.08 0.04
N LEU A 539 7.51 22.45 0.55
CA LEU A 539 6.74 21.36 -0.07
C LEU A 539 5.28 21.78 -0.32
N ALA A 540 4.55 21.02 -1.13
CA ALA A 540 3.14 21.24 -1.39
C ALA A 540 2.80 22.68 -1.83
N GLY A 541 3.49 23.17 -2.86
CA GLY A 541 3.31 24.53 -3.34
C GLY A 541 3.91 25.60 -2.42
N GLY A 542 4.85 25.24 -1.55
CA GLY A 542 5.43 26.13 -0.56
C GLY A 542 4.58 26.30 0.71
N SER A 543 3.59 25.44 0.92
CA SER A 543 2.66 25.55 2.06
C SER A 543 3.03 24.68 3.27
N ARG A 544 3.99 23.74 3.13
CA ARG A 544 4.41 22.84 4.21
C ARG A 544 5.90 22.84 4.43
N SER A 545 6.31 22.84 5.68
CA SER A 545 7.71 22.58 6.06
C SER A 545 8.02 21.08 5.98
N VAL A 546 9.31 20.73 6.08
CA VAL A 546 9.77 19.33 6.13
C VAL A 546 9.21 18.61 7.36
N ILE A 547 9.20 19.28 8.51
CA ILE A 547 8.71 18.77 9.79
C ILE A 547 7.19 18.50 9.70
N GLU A 548 6.43 19.44 9.16
CA GLU A 548 4.98 19.26 8.97
C GLU A 548 4.66 18.11 8.01
N ASN A 549 5.45 17.93 6.95
CA ASN A 549 5.26 16.82 6.01
C ASN A 549 5.50 15.45 6.66
N TYR A 550 6.49 15.35 7.54
CA TYR A 550 6.75 14.13 8.33
C TYR A 550 5.65 13.88 9.37
N THR A 551 5.21 14.92 10.06
CA THR A 551 4.10 14.84 11.03
C THR A 551 2.81 14.35 10.34
N LEU A 552 2.54 14.81 9.13
CA LEU A 552 1.41 14.33 8.34
C LEU A 552 1.55 12.84 7.99
N LEU A 553 2.75 12.40 7.60
CA LEU A 553 3.03 10.98 7.33
C LEU A 553 2.73 10.10 8.56
N THR A 554 3.25 10.48 9.73
CA THR A 554 3.03 9.71 10.98
C THR A 554 1.56 9.69 11.38
N THR A 555 0.87 10.81 11.22
CA THR A 555 -0.58 10.93 11.47
C THR A 555 -1.39 10.04 10.54
N GLU A 556 -1.09 10.01 9.26
CA GLU A 556 -1.79 9.15 8.28
C GLU A 556 -1.59 7.67 8.58
N ILE A 557 -0.36 7.27 8.92
CA ILE A 557 -0.06 5.88 9.28
C ILE A 557 -0.77 5.50 10.59
N GLY A 558 -0.76 6.39 11.59
CA GLY A 558 -1.51 6.20 12.83
C GLY A 558 -3.01 6.03 12.61
N ASN A 559 -3.60 6.88 11.76
CA ASN A 559 -5.01 6.80 11.39
C ASN A 559 -5.33 5.52 10.60
N ALA A 560 -4.46 5.11 9.66
CA ALA A 560 -4.60 3.85 8.92
C ALA A 560 -4.56 2.64 9.87
N GLY A 561 -3.68 2.65 10.88
CA GLY A 561 -3.62 1.63 11.93
C GLY A 561 -4.90 1.57 12.77
N ALA A 562 -5.40 2.72 13.24
CA ALA A 562 -6.63 2.80 14.01
C ALA A 562 -7.84 2.31 13.20
N GLN A 563 -7.93 2.71 11.94
CA GLN A 563 -8.98 2.25 11.03
C GLN A 563 -8.90 0.74 10.76
N ALA A 564 -7.68 0.19 10.60
CA ALA A 564 -7.46 -1.24 10.41
C ALA A 564 -7.93 -2.04 11.64
N ALA A 565 -7.60 -1.61 12.85
CA ALA A 565 -8.03 -2.24 14.11
C ALA A 565 -9.56 -2.21 14.27
N SER A 566 -10.19 -1.08 13.97
CA SER A 566 -11.66 -0.95 14.00
C SER A 566 -12.33 -1.88 12.99
N ASN A 567 -11.78 -1.93 11.76
CA ASN A 567 -12.28 -2.82 10.71
C ASN A 567 -12.12 -4.31 11.10
N LEU A 568 -10.98 -4.70 11.69
CA LEU A 568 -10.75 -6.07 12.19
C LEU A 568 -11.82 -6.45 13.23
N THR A 569 -12.11 -5.58 14.20
CA THR A 569 -13.15 -5.82 15.20
C THR A 569 -14.52 -6.03 14.57
N THR A 570 -14.85 -5.21 13.57
CA THR A 570 -16.12 -5.33 12.82
C THR A 570 -16.19 -6.63 12.04
N GLN A 571 -15.15 -6.99 11.29
CA GLN A 571 -15.13 -8.22 10.49
C GLN A 571 -15.12 -9.48 11.36
N THR A 572 -14.49 -9.44 12.53
CA THR A 572 -14.54 -10.53 13.53
C THR A 572 -15.98 -10.76 13.98
N SER A 573 -16.71 -9.70 14.29
CA SER A 573 -18.12 -9.80 14.72
C SER A 573 -19.02 -10.33 13.59
N LEU A 574 -18.83 -9.84 12.36
CA LEU A 574 -19.62 -10.28 11.20
C LEU A 574 -19.34 -11.74 10.84
N HIS A 575 -18.09 -12.17 10.91
CA HIS A 575 -17.73 -13.58 10.69
C HIS A 575 -18.34 -14.48 11.77
N GLY A 576 -18.28 -14.07 13.05
CA GLY A 576 -18.94 -14.79 14.15
C GLY A 576 -20.44 -14.95 13.96
N GLN A 577 -21.12 -13.89 13.48
CA GLN A 577 -22.55 -13.96 13.13
C GLN A 577 -22.84 -14.91 11.96
N ALA A 578 -22.03 -14.87 10.89
CA ALA A 578 -22.17 -15.75 9.75
C ALA A 578 -21.97 -17.22 10.14
N MET A 579 -20.95 -17.50 10.94
CA MET A 579 -20.68 -18.85 11.50
C MET A 579 -21.84 -19.34 12.37
N SER A 580 -22.34 -18.49 13.28
CA SER A 580 -23.48 -18.84 14.15
C SER A 580 -24.74 -19.13 13.35
N ALA A 581 -25.03 -18.34 12.32
CA ALA A 581 -26.16 -18.55 11.42
C ALA A 581 -26.04 -19.87 10.62
N GLN A 582 -24.85 -20.20 10.15
CA GLN A 582 -24.58 -21.48 9.48
C GLN A 582 -24.75 -22.66 10.45
N GLN A 583 -24.17 -22.57 11.66
CA GLN A 583 -24.24 -23.60 12.68
C GLN A 583 -25.67 -23.86 13.18
N ALA A 584 -26.52 -22.83 13.19
CA ALA A 584 -27.95 -23.00 13.53
C ALA A 584 -28.67 -23.95 12.55
N VAL A 585 -28.21 -24.08 11.31
CA VAL A 585 -28.78 -24.98 10.32
C VAL A 585 -27.99 -26.29 10.24
N SER A 586 -26.67 -26.22 10.10
CA SER A 586 -25.80 -27.36 9.81
C SER A 586 -25.10 -27.95 11.03
N GLY A 587 -25.16 -27.28 12.18
CA GLY A 587 -24.53 -27.73 13.42
C GLY A 587 -25.25 -28.92 14.06
N VAL A 588 -24.50 -29.74 14.80
CA VAL A 588 -25.04 -30.83 15.60
C VAL A 588 -25.42 -30.30 16.98
N ASN A 589 -26.71 -30.41 17.34
CA ASN A 589 -27.19 -30.16 18.69
C ASN A 589 -27.30 -31.49 19.44
N LEU A 590 -26.46 -31.72 20.45
CA LEU A 590 -26.40 -32.96 21.18
C LEU A 590 -27.72 -33.33 21.90
N ASP A 591 -28.50 -32.33 22.35
CA ASP A 591 -29.78 -32.57 23.00
C ASP A 591 -30.85 -33.06 21.98
N GLU A 592 -30.85 -32.46 20.77
CA GLU A 592 -31.72 -32.92 19.68
C GLU A 592 -31.33 -34.33 19.24
N GLU A 593 -30.04 -34.61 19.07
CA GLU A 593 -29.56 -35.93 18.66
C GLU A 593 -29.82 -36.98 19.75
N ALA A 594 -29.70 -36.65 21.04
CA ALA A 594 -30.08 -37.57 22.13
C ALA A 594 -31.59 -37.90 22.12
N ALA A 595 -32.44 -36.86 21.88
CA ALA A 595 -33.88 -37.10 21.71
C ALA A 595 -34.19 -37.95 20.47
N ASN A 596 -33.52 -37.71 19.35
CA ASN A 596 -33.62 -38.49 18.14
C ASN A 596 -33.15 -39.94 18.34
N LEU A 597 -32.08 -40.16 19.09
CA LEU A 597 -31.58 -41.48 19.45
C LEU A 597 -32.68 -42.33 20.15
N VAL A 598 -33.31 -41.77 21.18
CA VAL A 598 -34.38 -42.44 21.92
C VAL A 598 -35.58 -42.71 21.01
N LYS A 599 -35.98 -41.72 20.18
CA LYS A 599 -37.07 -41.88 19.21
C LYS A 599 -36.82 -43.00 18.23
N TYR A 600 -35.63 -43.08 17.65
CA TYR A 600 -35.32 -44.11 16.65
C TYR A 600 -35.09 -45.49 17.31
N GLN A 601 -34.59 -45.55 18.56
CA GLN A 601 -34.56 -46.80 19.34
C GLN A 601 -35.97 -47.35 19.58
N GLN A 602 -36.92 -46.48 19.95
CA GLN A 602 -38.33 -46.88 20.10
C GLN A 602 -38.94 -47.31 18.77
N ALA A 603 -38.66 -46.60 17.68
CA ALA A 603 -39.14 -46.99 16.33
C ALA A 603 -38.57 -48.33 15.87
N TYR A 604 -37.29 -48.61 16.18
CA TYR A 604 -36.66 -49.89 15.92
C TYR A 604 -37.34 -51.03 16.70
N GLN A 605 -37.58 -50.86 18.01
CA GLN A 605 -38.27 -51.81 18.85
C GLN A 605 -39.72 -52.07 18.38
N ALA A 606 -40.45 -51.01 18.02
CA ALA A 606 -41.81 -51.14 17.51
C ALA A 606 -41.85 -51.90 16.17
N SER A 607 -40.91 -51.64 15.26
CA SER A 607 -40.81 -52.34 13.97
C SER A 607 -40.46 -53.82 14.17
N ALA A 608 -39.57 -54.14 15.13
CA ALA A 608 -39.24 -55.51 15.49
C ALA A 608 -40.46 -56.25 16.07
N GLN A 609 -41.32 -55.58 16.89
CA GLN A 609 -42.56 -56.15 17.41
C GLN A 609 -43.57 -56.44 16.32
N VAL A 610 -43.67 -55.55 15.27
CA VAL A 610 -44.52 -55.77 14.10
C VAL A 610 -44.08 -57.05 13.35
N ILE A 611 -42.77 -57.28 13.19
CA ILE A 611 -42.23 -58.47 12.54
C ILE A 611 -42.59 -59.73 13.36
N SER A 612 -42.38 -59.68 14.69
CA SER A 612 -42.72 -60.81 15.60
C SER A 612 -44.21 -61.15 15.55
N THR A 613 -45.07 -60.12 15.56
CA THR A 613 -46.52 -60.31 15.42
C THR A 613 -46.89 -60.91 14.05
N ALA A 614 -46.30 -60.44 12.96
CA ALA A 614 -46.51 -61.00 11.62
C ALA A 614 -46.09 -62.47 11.52
N GLN A 615 -44.95 -62.84 12.16
CA GLN A 615 -44.49 -64.23 12.22
C GLN A 615 -45.43 -65.13 13.04
N SER A 616 -45.93 -64.64 14.19
CA SER A 616 -46.88 -65.33 15.04
C SER A 616 -48.21 -65.58 14.29
N ILE A 617 -48.74 -64.59 13.56
CA ILE A 617 -49.94 -64.74 12.73
C ILE A 617 -49.67 -65.72 11.61
N PHE A 618 -48.52 -65.71 10.96
CA PHE A 618 -48.14 -66.63 9.91
C PHE A 618 -48.06 -68.08 10.41
N SER A 619 -47.40 -68.31 11.56
CA SER A 619 -47.31 -69.63 12.16
C SER A 619 -48.67 -70.18 12.60
N SER A 620 -49.58 -69.34 13.11
CA SER A 620 -50.92 -69.69 13.48
C SER A 620 -51.76 -70.08 12.27
N LEU A 621 -51.61 -69.40 11.15
CA LEU A 621 -52.27 -69.75 9.86
C LEU A 621 -51.72 -71.05 9.28
N LEU A 622 -50.43 -71.31 9.33
CA LEU A 622 -49.82 -72.55 8.88
C LEU A 622 -50.29 -73.72 9.71
N ALA A 623 -50.42 -73.58 11.02
CA ALA A 623 -51.03 -74.58 11.87
C ALA A 623 -52.50 -74.83 11.61
N ALA A 624 -53.26 -73.83 11.16
CA ALA A 624 -54.68 -73.97 10.79
C ALA A 624 -54.88 -74.63 9.43
N VAL A 625 -53.94 -74.53 8.49
CA VAL A 625 -53.99 -75.16 7.14
C VAL A 625 -53.45 -76.61 7.16
N GLN A 626 -52.66 -76.98 8.15
CA GLN A 626 -52.11 -78.33 8.36
C GLN A 626 -53.07 -79.27 9.14
N ARG A 627 -54.20 -78.75 9.55
CA ARG A 627 -55.34 -79.54 10.08
C ARG A 627 -56.36 -79.77 9.01
#